data_712c3e196b2a5a685652767b99425951
#
_entry.id   712c3e196b2a5a685652767b99425951
#
_cell.length_a   1.000
_cell.length_b   1.000
_cell.length_c   1.000
_cell.angle_alpha   90.00
_cell.angle_beta   90.00
_cell.angle_gamma   90.00
#
_symmetry.space_group_name_H-M   'P 1'
#
loop_
_entity.id
_entity.type
_entity.pdbx_description
1 polymer ?
#
loop_
_entity_poly.entity_id
_entity_poly.type
_entity_poly.pdbx_seq_one_letter_code
_entity_poly.pdbx_strand_id
1 'polypeptide(L)'
;MLTAMLFRPWAGQIIARIGPIKVLRIILLINAMALVLYGFTGLEGYLIARIMQGVCTAFFSMSLQLGIIDALPEKYRSEGVSLYSLFSTIPNLLGPLIAVGIWHVENMSIFAIVMIFIAVTTTLFGYRTTFANTQKEVSPKDEVLPFNAMTVYVQFFKNKALFCSGMIMILSSIVFGAMSTFIPLYTVREGFANAGIFLTIQAITVVIARFYLRKYVPSDGLWHHLFMMIVLTLLMVASVIVAFGPHIVSIFVYISAIFIGITQALVYPTLTTYLSFVLPKIGRNMLLGLFIACADLGISLGGVLMGPISDTVGFKWMYILCALLVTIAMTLSKIRQRQSVSKAS
;
A
#
# COMPACT_ATOMS: atom_id res chain seq x y z
N MET A 1 -1.06 -11.32 -0.19
CA MET A 1 -1.86 -10.12 0.13
C MET A 1 -3.01 -10.45 1.08
N LEU A 2 -3.87 -11.44 0.79
CA LEU A 2 -5.04 -11.77 1.62
C LEU A 2 -4.69 -12.07 3.09
N THR A 3 -3.67 -12.87 3.35
CA THR A 3 -3.18 -13.15 4.72
C THR A 3 -2.72 -11.87 5.42
N ALA A 4 -1.96 -11.01 4.73
CA ALA A 4 -1.52 -9.76 5.31
C ALA A 4 -2.70 -8.85 5.69
N MET A 5 -3.69 -8.74 4.81
CA MET A 5 -4.91 -7.97 5.06
C MET A 5 -5.64 -8.43 6.33
N LEU A 6 -5.81 -9.74 6.50
CA LEU A 6 -6.51 -10.30 7.66
C LEU A 6 -5.77 -10.00 8.98
N PHE A 7 -4.44 -10.07 8.99
CA PHE A 7 -3.64 -9.89 10.19
C PHE A 7 -3.29 -8.44 10.55
N ARG A 8 -3.50 -7.46 9.65
CA ARG A 8 -3.15 -6.05 9.92
C ARG A 8 -3.83 -5.43 11.15
N PRO A 9 -5.14 -5.62 11.41
CA PRO A 9 -5.76 -5.06 12.61
C PRO A 9 -5.15 -5.62 13.89
N TRP A 10 -4.85 -6.93 13.90
CA TRP A 10 -4.16 -7.59 15.04
C TRP A 10 -2.72 -7.10 15.19
N ALA A 11 -2.01 -6.91 14.09
CA ALA A 11 -0.67 -6.36 14.12
C ALA A 11 -0.64 -5.00 14.80
N GLY A 12 -1.56 -4.09 14.45
CA GLY A 12 -1.67 -2.78 15.09
C GLY A 12 -1.90 -2.85 16.60
N GLN A 13 -2.72 -3.79 17.06
CA GLN A 13 -2.98 -4.00 18.48
C GLN A 13 -1.79 -4.59 19.25
N ILE A 14 -1.16 -5.62 18.67
CA ILE A 14 0.00 -6.28 19.28
C ILE A 14 1.18 -5.30 19.37
N ILE A 15 1.39 -4.49 18.31
CA ILE A 15 2.42 -3.45 18.30
C ILE A 15 2.16 -2.39 19.38
N ALA A 16 0.90 -2.00 19.60
CA ALA A 16 0.52 -1.08 20.65
C ALA A 16 0.84 -1.62 22.05
N ARG A 17 0.73 -2.95 22.26
CA ARG A 17 1.01 -3.59 23.56
C ARG A 17 2.48 -3.86 23.82
N ILE A 18 3.19 -4.36 22.84
CA ILE A 18 4.56 -4.89 22.97
C ILE A 18 5.60 -3.86 22.54
N GLY A 19 5.20 -2.91 21.72
CA GLY A 19 6.05 -1.90 21.09
C GLY A 19 6.57 -2.33 19.70
N PRO A 20 6.79 -1.35 18.80
CA PRO A 20 7.13 -1.62 17.40
C PRO A 20 8.48 -2.33 17.23
N ILE A 21 9.51 -1.99 18.03
CA ILE A 21 10.85 -2.59 17.90
C ILE A 21 10.86 -4.06 18.28
N LYS A 22 10.20 -4.42 19.40
CA LYS A 22 10.17 -5.81 19.86
C LYS A 22 9.44 -6.69 18.85
N VAL A 23 8.29 -6.22 18.37
CA VAL A 23 7.52 -6.93 17.33
C VAL A 23 8.34 -7.05 16.05
N LEU A 24 9.00 -5.98 15.60
CA LEU A 24 9.85 -6.01 14.41
C LEU A 24 10.93 -7.10 14.49
N ARG A 25 11.65 -7.19 15.62
CA ARG A 25 12.71 -8.20 15.82
C ARG A 25 12.18 -9.62 15.76
N ILE A 26 11.05 -9.89 16.42
CA ILE A 26 10.42 -11.23 16.40
C ILE A 26 9.99 -11.59 14.97
N ILE A 27 9.34 -10.67 14.29
CA ILE A 27 8.83 -10.90 12.94
C ILE A 27 9.94 -11.10 11.90
N LEU A 28 11.07 -10.42 12.05
CA LEU A 28 12.22 -10.63 11.17
C LEU A 28 12.82 -12.04 11.32
N LEU A 29 12.85 -12.60 12.53
CA LEU A 29 13.25 -13.99 12.75
C LEU A 29 12.27 -14.98 12.10
N ILE A 30 10.97 -14.76 12.29
CA ILE A 30 9.93 -15.61 11.65
C ILE A 30 10.01 -15.49 10.12
N ASN A 31 10.24 -14.29 9.58
CA ASN A 31 10.42 -14.07 8.14
C ASN A 31 11.67 -14.78 7.60
N ALA A 32 12.78 -14.76 8.35
CA ALA A 32 13.99 -15.49 7.99
C ALA A 32 13.72 -17.01 7.90
N MET A 33 12.99 -17.57 8.86
CA MET A 33 12.56 -18.98 8.80
C MET A 33 11.69 -19.26 7.57
N ALA A 34 10.74 -18.38 7.27
CA ALA A 34 9.89 -18.53 6.09
C ALA A 34 10.69 -18.49 4.78
N LEU A 35 11.72 -17.63 4.68
CA LEU A 35 12.59 -17.54 3.50
C LEU A 35 13.44 -18.80 3.33
N VAL A 36 13.94 -19.37 4.44
CA VAL A 36 14.68 -20.64 4.41
C VAL A 36 13.79 -21.78 3.94
N LEU A 37 12.54 -21.84 4.36
CA LEU A 37 11.58 -22.88 3.93
C LEU A 37 11.41 -22.96 2.42
N TYR A 38 11.53 -21.85 1.68
CA TYR A 38 11.45 -21.88 0.21
C TYR A 38 12.55 -22.72 -0.46
N GLY A 39 13.71 -22.85 0.17
CA GLY A 39 14.84 -23.62 -0.37
C GLY A 39 14.78 -25.13 -0.12
N PHE A 40 13.98 -25.58 0.84
CA PHE A 40 14.06 -26.96 1.36
C PHE A 40 12.76 -27.76 1.28
N THR A 41 11.65 -27.15 0.86
CA THR A 41 10.34 -27.81 0.94
C THR A 41 9.61 -27.81 -0.42
N GLY A 42 8.81 -28.87 -0.63
CA GLY A 42 7.94 -28.97 -1.81
C GLY A 42 6.73 -28.02 -1.76
N LEU A 43 5.68 -28.33 -2.53
CA LEU A 43 4.51 -27.47 -2.70
C LEU A 43 3.81 -27.10 -1.38
N GLU A 44 3.71 -28.04 -0.45
CA GLU A 44 3.07 -27.79 0.86
C GLU A 44 3.88 -26.81 1.71
N GLY A 45 5.20 -26.98 1.76
CA GLY A 45 6.08 -26.07 2.46
C GLY A 45 6.12 -24.67 1.83
N TYR A 46 6.01 -24.59 0.50
CA TYR A 46 5.82 -23.32 -0.20
C TYR A 46 4.56 -22.60 0.26
N LEU A 47 3.43 -23.30 0.40
CA LEU A 47 2.18 -22.73 0.87
C LEU A 47 2.31 -22.18 2.31
N ILE A 48 2.92 -22.98 3.20
CA ILE A 48 3.19 -22.57 4.58
C ILE A 48 4.08 -21.33 4.63
N ALA A 49 5.17 -21.33 3.87
CA ALA A 49 6.07 -20.19 3.78
C ALA A 49 5.35 -18.91 3.28
N ARG A 50 4.45 -19.04 2.30
CA ARG A 50 3.62 -17.93 1.79
C ARG A 50 2.65 -17.38 2.84
N ILE A 51 2.02 -18.25 3.63
CA ILE A 51 1.14 -17.81 4.73
C ILE A 51 1.97 -17.08 5.79
N MET A 52 3.10 -17.66 6.22
CA MET A 52 4.01 -17.04 7.17
C MET A 52 4.50 -15.67 6.68
N GLN A 53 4.92 -15.57 5.42
CA GLN A 53 5.33 -14.30 4.81
C GLN A 53 4.20 -13.26 4.80
N GLY A 54 2.96 -13.68 4.54
CA GLY A 54 1.81 -12.78 4.60
C GLY A 54 1.61 -12.18 5.99
N VAL A 55 1.72 -13.01 7.05
CA VAL A 55 1.69 -12.55 8.43
C VAL A 55 2.87 -11.61 8.71
N CYS A 56 4.10 -12.02 8.35
CA CYS A 56 5.29 -11.20 8.54
C CYS A 56 5.17 -9.83 7.85
N THR A 57 4.63 -9.79 6.63
CA THR A 57 4.41 -8.54 5.89
C THR A 57 3.46 -7.59 6.63
N ALA A 58 2.37 -8.11 7.21
CA ALA A 58 1.43 -7.31 7.99
C ALA A 58 2.12 -6.66 9.21
N PHE A 59 2.80 -7.46 10.01
CA PHE A 59 3.46 -6.98 11.23
C PHE A 59 4.66 -6.08 10.94
N PHE A 60 5.49 -6.45 9.95
CA PHE A 60 6.67 -5.67 9.55
C PHE A 60 6.28 -4.27 9.09
N SER A 61 5.36 -4.19 8.12
CA SER A 61 4.92 -2.90 7.57
C SER A 61 4.24 -2.03 8.63
N MET A 62 3.43 -2.61 9.51
CA MET A 62 2.78 -1.90 10.60
C MET A 62 3.79 -1.42 11.64
N SER A 63 4.75 -2.26 12.05
CA SER A 63 5.79 -1.87 13.02
C SER A 63 6.61 -0.70 12.54
N LEU A 64 7.03 -0.70 11.27
CA LEU A 64 7.79 0.40 10.69
C LEU A 64 6.95 1.68 10.58
N GLN A 65 5.74 1.59 10.06
CA GLN A 65 4.88 2.78 9.90
C GLN A 65 4.51 3.42 11.23
N LEU A 66 4.07 2.62 12.19
CA LEU A 66 3.71 3.13 13.52
C LEU A 66 4.94 3.68 14.24
N GLY A 67 6.08 2.96 14.15
CA GLY A 67 7.35 3.45 14.68
C GLY A 67 7.78 4.79 14.10
N ILE A 68 7.60 5.01 12.80
CA ILE A 68 7.90 6.28 12.13
C ILE A 68 6.93 7.38 12.56
N ILE A 69 5.63 7.08 12.59
CA ILE A 69 4.58 8.05 12.99
C ILE A 69 4.80 8.51 14.43
N ASP A 70 5.16 7.60 15.33
CA ASP A 70 5.34 7.90 16.75
C ASP A 70 6.72 8.53 17.05
N ALA A 71 7.74 8.26 16.25
CA ALA A 71 9.08 8.82 16.41
C ALA A 71 9.24 10.24 15.86
N LEU A 72 8.40 10.64 14.89
CA LEU A 72 8.53 11.93 14.21
C LEU A 72 7.58 12.99 14.79
N PRO A 73 8.06 14.27 14.88
CA PRO A 73 7.19 15.40 15.15
C PRO A 73 6.05 15.50 14.13
N GLU A 74 4.91 16.04 14.52
CA GLU A 74 3.69 16.12 13.69
C GLU A 74 3.95 16.72 12.32
N LYS A 75 4.72 17.80 12.26
CA LYS A 75 5.11 18.50 11.01
C LYS A 75 5.80 17.59 9.97
N TYR A 76 6.53 16.56 10.41
CA TYR A 76 7.33 15.70 9.53
C TYR A 76 6.72 14.31 9.31
N ARG A 77 5.53 14.03 9.83
CA ARG A 77 4.87 12.71 9.70
C ARG A 77 4.59 12.33 8.25
N SER A 78 4.09 13.27 7.44
CA SER A 78 3.83 13.03 6.01
C SER A 78 5.11 12.68 5.25
N GLU A 79 6.19 13.39 5.56
CA GLU A 79 7.49 13.16 4.95
C GLU A 79 8.05 11.80 5.32
N GLY A 80 7.95 11.40 6.60
CA GLY A 80 8.34 10.08 7.08
C GLY A 80 7.54 8.94 6.45
N VAL A 81 6.22 9.06 6.36
CA VAL A 81 5.35 8.07 5.70
C VAL A 81 5.67 7.98 4.20
N SER A 82 5.93 9.11 3.55
CA SER A 82 6.33 9.14 2.13
C SER A 82 7.67 8.46 1.89
N LEU A 83 8.67 8.70 2.75
CA LEU A 83 9.97 8.03 2.68
C LEU A 83 9.85 6.52 2.93
N TYR A 84 9.10 6.12 3.95
CA TYR A 84 8.81 4.71 4.18
C TYR A 84 8.21 4.05 2.93
N SER A 85 7.21 4.70 2.34
CA SER A 85 6.57 4.22 1.11
C SER A 85 7.53 4.17 -0.08
N LEU A 86 8.48 5.13 -0.18
CA LEU A 86 9.53 5.13 -1.20
C LEU A 86 10.42 3.89 -1.06
N PHE A 87 10.98 3.66 0.13
CA PHE A 87 11.85 2.51 0.39
C PHE A 87 11.12 1.17 0.25
N SER A 88 9.81 1.12 0.49
CA SER A 88 8.99 -0.07 0.22
C SER A 88 8.75 -0.31 -1.27
N THR A 89 8.83 0.72 -2.11
CA THR A 89 8.59 0.60 -3.57
C THR A 89 9.83 0.13 -4.32
N ILE A 90 11.03 0.53 -3.89
CA ILE A 90 12.30 0.15 -4.55
C ILE A 90 12.46 -1.37 -4.68
N PRO A 91 12.27 -2.18 -3.62
CA PRO A 91 12.33 -3.63 -3.73
C PRO A 91 11.29 -4.23 -4.68
N ASN A 92 10.08 -3.65 -4.73
CA ASN A 92 9.04 -4.10 -5.66
C ASN A 92 9.40 -3.84 -7.13
N LEU A 93 10.22 -2.83 -7.40
CA LEU A 93 10.76 -2.55 -8.74
C LEU A 93 11.91 -3.48 -9.10
N LEU A 94 12.85 -3.69 -8.17
CA LEU A 94 14.06 -4.48 -8.42
C LEU A 94 13.82 -6.00 -8.31
N GLY A 95 12.87 -6.42 -7.48
CA GLY A 95 12.58 -7.83 -7.22
C GLY A 95 12.33 -8.67 -8.48
N PRO A 96 11.42 -8.27 -9.38
CA PRO A 96 11.17 -9.00 -10.62
C PRO A 96 12.41 -9.09 -11.53
N LEU A 97 13.22 -8.04 -11.61
CA LEU A 97 14.45 -8.04 -12.42
C LEU A 97 15.46 -9.05 -11.88
N ILE A 98 15.66 -9.08 -10.56
CA ILE A 98 16.53 -10.05 -9.90
C ILE A 98 15.98 -11.47 -10.08
N ALA A 99 14.67 -11.67 -9.92
CA ALA A 99 14.02 -12.97 -10.06
C ALA A 99 14.18 -13.54 -11.48
N VAL A 100 14.01 -12.73 -12.54
CA VAL A 100 14.22 -13.13 -13.92
C VAL A 100 15.69 -13.49 -14.17
N GLY A 101 16.63 -12.68 -13.63
CA GLY A 101 18.06 -12.99 -13.71
C GLY A 101 18.42 -14.34 -13.08
N ILE A 102 17.87 -14.67 -11.92
CA ILE A 102 18.08 -15.96 -11.25
C ILE A 102 17.44 -17.11 -12.05
N TRP A 103 16.25 -16.89 -12.61
CA TRP A 103 15.54 -17.88 -13.42
C TRP A 103 16.34 -18.33 -14.65
N HIS A 104 16.99 -17.38 -15.33
CA HIS A 104 17.82 -17.69 -16.49
C HIS A 104 19.06 -18.55 -16.20
N VAL A 105 19.49 -18.61 -14.94
CA VAL A 105 20.63 -19.47 -14.53
C VAL A 105 20.21 -20.93 -14.33
N GLU A 106 18.90 -21.22 -14.26
CA GLU A 106 18.31 -22.56 -14.10
C GLU A 106 18.87 -23.36 -12.90
N ASN A 107 19.43 -22.69 -11.90
CA ASN A 107 20.08 -23.32 -10.75
C ASN A 107 19.35 -22.98 -9.46
N MET A 108 18.63 -23.97 -8.92
CA MET A 108 17.84 -23.83 -7.70
C MET A 108 18.69 -23.52 -6.45
N SER A 109 19.97 -23.92 -6.45
CA SER A 109 20.89 -23.61 -5.34
C SER A 109 21.19 -22.12 -5.25
N ILE A 110 21.29 -21.41 -6.38
CA ILE A 110 21.48 -19.95 -6.41
C ILE A 110 20.27 -19.24 -5.82
N PHE A 111 19.06 -19.68 -6.15
CA PHE A 111 17.83 -19.17 -5.53
C PHE A 111 17.86 -19.33 -4.02
N ALA A 112 18.19 -20.54 -3.51
CA ALA A 112 18.28 -20.80 -2.08
C ALA A 112 19.33 -19.91 -1.39
N ILE A 113 20.52 -19.76 -1.99
CA ILE A 113 21.59 -18.89 -1.46
C ILE A 113 21.13 -17.43 -1.38
N VAL A 114 20.47 -16.92 -2.42
CA VAL A 114 19.94 -15.54 -2.44
C VAL A 114 18.89 -15.36 -1.35
N MET A 115 17.98 -16.32 -1.16
CA MET A 115 16.97 -16.26 -0.09
C MET A 115 17.59 -16.26 1.30
N ILE A 116 18.60 -17.12 1.55
CA ILE A 116 19.35 -17.14 2.81
C ILE A 116 20.09 -15.82 3.02
N PHE A 117 20.74 -15.29 1.99
CA PHE A 117 21.43 -14.01 2.06
C PHE A 117 20.48 -12.86 2.43
N ILE A 118 19.30 -12.79 1.81
CA ILE A 118 18.27 -11.81 2.15
C ILE A 118 17.79 -12.02 3.58
N ALA A 119 17.56 -13.26 4.02
CA ALA A 119 17.13 -13.58 5.38
C ALA A 119 18.14 -13.10 6.43
N VAL A 120 19.42 -13.39 6.23
CA VAL A 120 20.51 -12.99 7.15
C VAL A 120 20.66 -11.47 7.18
N THR A 121 20.75 -10.82 6.02
CA THR A 121 20.95 -9.37 5.94
C THR A 121 19.78 -8.59 6.54
N THR A 122 18.54 -8.95 6.21
CA THR A 122 17.35 -8.30 6.77
C THR A 122 17.23 -8.48 8.27
N THR A 123 17.58 -9.66 8.79
CA THR A 123 17.57 -9.94 10.24
C THR A 123 18.65 -9.15 10.96
N LEU A 124 19.89 -9.11 10.45
CA LEU A 124 21.00 -8.39 11.07
C LEU A 124 20.74 -6.88 11.12
N PHE A 125 20.35 -6.28 10.00
CA PHE A 125 20.04 -4.85 9.95
C PHE A 125 18.80 -4.50 10.77
N GLY A 126 17.77 -5.32 10.70
CA GLY A 126 16.54 -5.08 11.46
C GLY A 126 16.74 -5.24 12.97
N TYR A 127 17.61 -6.16 13.42
CA TYR A 127 17.93 -6.30 14.84
C TYR A 127 18.66 -5.10 15.42
N ARG A 128 19.49 -4.42 14.60
CA ARG A 128 20.19 -3.18 14.97
C ARG A 128 19.32 -1.93 14.87
N THR A 129 18.14 -2.03 14.29
CA THR A 129 17.24 -0.89 14.14
C THR A 129 16.75 -0.39 15.50
N THR A 130 16.84 0.92 15.71
CA THR A 130 16.29 1.64 16.87
C THR A 130 15.47 2.81 16.38
N PHE A 131 14.36 3.12 17.08
CA PHE A 131 13.63 4.36 16.86
C PHE A 131 14.05 5.37 17.93
N ALA A 132 14.45 6.58 17.52
CA ALA A 132 14.70 7.67 18.44
C ALA A 132 13.42 7.99 19.20
N ASN A 133 13.50 8.14 20.53
CA ASN A 133 12.36 8.47 21.42
C ASN A 133 11.25 7.43 21.59
N THR A 134 11.46 6.16 21.30
CA THR A 134 10.46 5.12 21.62
C THR A 134 10.39 4.77 23.12
N GLN A 135 11.07 5.53 23.97
CA GLN A 135 10.98 5.44 25.45
C GLN A 135 9.82 6.21 26.07
N LYS A 136 8.78 6.58 25.32
CA LYS A 136 7.49 6.65 26.01
C LYS A 136 7.16 5.21 26.35
N GLU A 137 7.51 4.82 27.56
CA GLU A 137 6.93 3.65 28.22
C GLU A 137 5.46 3.67 27.86
N VAL A 138 5.03 2.63 27.14
CA VAL A 138 3.59 2.39 26.95
C VAL A 138 3.06 2.35 28.37
N SER A 139 2.43 3.45 28.78
CA SER A 139 1.80 3.51 30.08
C SER A 139 0.81 2.34 30.10
N PRO A 140 0.90 1.41 31.06
CA PRO A 140 0.00 0.27 31.12
C PRO A 140 -1.48 0.67 31.25
N LYS A 141 -1.73 1.98 31.39
CA LYS A 141 -3.05 2.61 31.55
C LYS A 141 -3.68 3.16 30.27
N ASP A 142 -2.98 3.14 29.11
CA ASP A 142 -3.67 3.39 27.85
C ASP A 142 -4.52 2.15 27.58
N GLU A 143 -5.81 2.23 27.93
CA GLU A 143 -6.81 1.18 27.78
C GLU A 143 -6.73 0.60 26.39
N VAL A 144 -6.04 -0.54 26.29
CA VAL A 144 -6.04 -1.35 25.09
C VAL A 144 -7.47 -1.87 24.98
N LEU A 145 -8.25 -1.32 24.07
CA LEU A 145 -9.58 -1.83 23.79
C LEU A 145 -9.51 -3.36 23.68
N PRO A 146 -10.35 -4.08 24.43
CA PRO A 146 -10.39 -5.53 24.32
C PRO A 146 -10.64 -5.87 22.85
N PHE A 147 -9.77 -6.72 22.28
CA PHE A 147 -9.91 -7.12 20.90
C PHE A 147 -11.22 -7.89 20.73
N ASN A 148 -12.19 -7.22 20.13
CA ASN A 148 -13.32 -7.86 19.51
C ASN A 148 -13.29 -7.42 18.04
N ALA A 149 -13.01 -8.36 17.12
CA ALA A 149 -12.95 -8.07 15.68
C ALA A 149 -14.21 -7.32 15.22
N MET A 150 -15.36 -7.66 15.77
CA MET A 150 -16.63 -7.01 15.48
C MET A 150 -16.61 -5.52 15.87
N THR A 151 -16.00 -5.18 17.00
CA THR A 151 -15.89 -3.79 17.46
C THR A 151 -15.03 -2.95 16.51
N VAL A 152 -13.98 -3.54 15.92
CA VAL A 152 -13.10 -2.87 14.97
C VAL A 152 -13.84 -2.54 13.67
N TYR A 153 -14.58 -3.50 13.12
CA TYR A 153 -15.39 -3.27 11.92
C TYR A 153 -16.53 -2.28 12.18
N VAL A 154 -17.18 -2.36 13.32
CA VAL A 154 -18.20 -1.36 13.72
C VAL A 154 -17.59 0.04 13.84
N GLN A 155 -16.38 0.18 14.38
CA GLN A 155 -15.66 1.45 14.43
C GLN A 155 -15.31 2.00 13.04
N PHE A 156 -15.00 1.12 12.06
CA PHE A 156 -14.77 1.54 10.68
C PHE A 156 -15.98 2.29 10.11
N PHE A 157 -17.18 1.75 10.29
CA PHE A 157 -18.41 2.37 9.79
C PHE A 157 -18.85 3.58 10.63
N LYS A 158 -18.62 3.59 11.95
CA LYS A 158 -18.97 4.70 12.84
C LYS A 158 -18.06 5.92 12.66
N ASN A 159 -16.77 5.72 12.38
CA ASN A 159 -15.83 6.82 12.19
C ASN A 159 -15.85 7.32 10.76
N LYS A 160 -16.55 8.42 10.52
CA LYS A 160 -16.68 9.01 9.16
C LYS A 160 -15.35 9.35 8.49
N ALA A 161 -14.30 9.72 9.25
CA ALA A 161 -13.00 9.99 8.70
C ALA A 161 -12.34 8.71 8.17
N LEU A 162 -12.36 7.65 8.98
CA LEU A 162 -11.80 6.36 8.63
C LEU A 162 -12.57 5.72 7.46
N PHE A 163 -13.88 5.77 7.49
CA PHE A 163 -14.73 5.23 6.41
C PHE A 163 -14.47 5.92 5.07
N CYS A 164 -14.53 7.26 5.02
CA CYS A 164 -14.27 8.00 3.79
C CYS A 164 -12.84 7.77 3.26
N SER A 165 -11.84 7.85 4.14
CA SER A 165 -10.45 7.62 3.73
C SER A 165 -10.21 6.18 3.29
N GLY A 166 -10.79 5.20 3.99
CA GLY A 166 -10.72 3.78 3.64
C GLY A 166 -11.37 3.49 2.29
N MET A 167 -12.56 4.04 2.04
CA MET A 167 -13.25 3.87 0.75
C MET A 167 -12.50 4.53 -0.40
N ILE A 168 -11.97 5.74 -0.24
CA ILE A 168 -11.12 6.38 -1.25
C ILE A 168 -9.88 5.51 -1.52
N MET A 169 -9.29 4.95 -0.46
CA MET A 169 -8.13 4.06 -0.59
C MET A 169 -8.48 2.78 -1.34
N ILE A 170 -9.60 2.10 -1.00
CA ILE A 170 -10.06 0.88 -1.70
C ILE A 170 -10.27 1.16 -3.18
N LEU A 171 -11.04 2.21 -3.51
CA LEU A 171 -11.38 2.53 -4.89
C LEU A 171 -10.14 2.88 -5.72
N SER A 172 -9.23 3.69 -5.19
CA SER A 172 -7.96 4.01 -5.86
C SER A 172 -7.06 2.77 -6.00
N SER A 173 -7.01 1.92 -4.98
CA SER A 173 -6.20 0.70 -5.00
C SER A 173 -6.74 -0.36 -5.96
N ILE A 174 -8.06 -0.45 -6.17
CA ILE A 174 -8.66 -1.29 -7.23
C ILE A 174 -8.10 -0.87 -8.59
N VAL A 175 -8.05 0.42 -8.85
CA VAL A 175 -7.50 0.94 -10.12
C VAL A 175 -6.01 0.63 -10.24
N PHE A 176 -5.23 0.82 -9.19
CA PHE A 176 -3.80 0.46 -9.21
C PHE A 176 -3.57 -1.03 -9.43
N GLY A 177 -4.39 -1.89 -8.80
CA GLY A 177 -4.36 -3.34 -8.99
C GLY A 177 -4.73 -3.73 -10.42
N ALA A 178 -5.79 -3.15 -10.98
CA ALA A 178 -6.20 -3.37 -12.36
C ALA A 178 -5.10 -2.94 -13.36
N MET A 179 -4.52 -1.76 -13.17
CA MET A 179 -3.46 -1.25 -14.04
C MET A 179 -2.23 -2.18 -14.03
N SER A 180 -1.73 -2.54 -12.85
CA SER A 180 -0.54 -3.39 -12.74
C SER A 180 -0.75 -4.81 -13.28
N THR A 181 -1.98 -5.34 -13.20
CA THR A 181 -2.28 -6.70 -13.63
C THR A 181 -2.62 -6.79 -15.11
N PHE A 182 -3.41 -5.85 -15.64
CA PHE A 182 -4.01 -5.99 -16.98
C PHE A 182 -3.36 -5.14 -18.06
N ILE A 183 -2.55 -4.13 -17.74
CA ILE A 183 -1.78 -3.37 -18.76
C ILE A 183 -0.89 -4.30 -19.59
N PRO A 184 -0.10 -5.24 -19.02
CA PRO A 184 0.70 -6.15 -19.83
C PRO A 184 -0.13 -6.95 -20.81
N LEU A 185 -1.25 -7.50 -20.36
CA LEU A 185 -2.14 -8.31 -21.19
C LEU A 185 -2.81 -7.47 -22.30
N TYR A 186 -3.29 -6.29 -21.95
CA TYR A 186 -3.98 -5.38 -22.87
C TYR A 186 -3.06 -4.88 -23.98
N THR A 187 -1.85 -4.44 -23.62
CA THR A 187 -0.89 -3.94 -24.61
C THR A 187 -0.38 -5.03 -25.54
N VAL A 188 -0.20 -6.27 -25.07
CA VAL A 188 0.18 -7.41 -25.92
C VAL A 188 -0.96 -7.80 -26.84
N ARG A 189 -2.21 -7.83 -26.36
CA ARG A 189 -3.36 -8.24 -27.14
C ARG A 189 -3.72 -7.25 -28.26
N GLU A 190 -3.66 -5.95 -27.97
CA GLU A 190 -4.08 -4.88 -28.89
C GLU A 190 -2.91 -4.21 -29.63
N GLY A 191 -1.67 -4.48 -29.24
CA GLY A 191 -0.46 -4.04 -29.96
C GLY A 191 -0.20 -2.51 -29.96
N PHE A 192 -0.77 -1.73 -29.04
CA PHE A 192 -0.72 -0.25 -29.09
C PHE A 192 0.42 0.38 -28.30
N ALA A 193 1.05 -0.35 -27.35
CA ALA A 193 2.14 0.15 -26.53
C ALA A 193 3.00 -1.00 -25.99
N ASN A 194 4.15 -0.67 -25.40
CA ASN A 194 5.00 -1.65 -24.72
C ASN A 194 4.74 -1.63 -23.21
N ALA A 195 4.27 -2.76 -22.68
CA ALA A 195 3.96 -2.92 -21.26
C ALA A 195 5.17 -2.66 -20.34
N GLY A 196 6.35 -3.16 -20.75
CA GLY A 196 7.57 -2.98 -19.97
C GLY A 196 7.95 -1.51 -19.82
N ILE A 197 7.86 -0.73 -20.91
CA ILE A 197 8.10 0.71 -20.90
C ILE A 197 7.08 1.41 -20.02
N PHE A 198 5.79 1.08 -20.13
CA PHE A 198 4.71 1.65 -19.32
C PHE A 198 4.96 1.44 -17.82
N LEU A 199 5.17 0.21 -17.40
CA LEU A 199 5.39 -0.13 -16.00
C LEU A 199 6.69 0.46 -15.45
N THR A 200 7.73 0.56 -16.28
CA THR A 200 8.99 1.21 -15.91
C THR A 200 8.81 2.71 -15.68
N ILE A 201 8.13 3.41 -16.60
CA ILE A 201 7.81 4.83 -16.46
C ILE A 201 6.98 5.05 -15.20
N GLN A 202 5.94 4.25 -14.97
CA GLN A 202 5.11 4.32 -13.77
C GLN A 202 5.95 4.16 -12.50
N ALA A 203 6.80 3.13 -12.43
CA ALA A 203 7.63 2.85 -11.26
C ALA A 203 8.65 3.95 -10.99
N ILE A 204 9.36 4.43 -12.02
CA ILE A 204 10.29 5.55 -11.92
C ILE A 204 9.55 6.81 -11.44
N THR A 205 8.36 7.07 -11.99
CA THR A 205 7.55 8.23 -11.58
C THR A 205 7.12 8.13 -10.12
N VAL A 206 6.72 6.93 -9.63
CA VAL A 206 6.41 6.74 -8.20
C VAL A 206 7.60 7.09 -7.32
N VAL A 207 8.81 6.64 -7.67
CA VAL A 207 10.03 6.92 -6.92
C VAL A 207 10.33 8.42 -6.91
N ILE A 208 10.36 9.05 -8.09
CA ILE A 208 10.62 10.48 -8.24
C ILE A 208 9.56 11.31 -7.51
N ALA A 209 8.28 11.02 -7.71
CA ALA A 209 7.19 11.75 -7.08
C ALA A 209 7.25 11.63 -5.55
N ARG A 210 7.52 10.46 -4.98
CA ARG A 210 7.69 10.29 -3.53
C ARG A 210 8.88 11.05 -2.97
N PHE A 211 9.97 11.16 -3.74
CA PHE A 211 11.14 11.90 -3.31
C PHE A 211 10.90 13.42 -3.34
N TYR A 212 10.39 13.95 -4.44
CA TYR A 212 10.24 15.40 -4.62
C TYR A 212 8.94 15.94 -4.03
N LEU A 213 7.81 15.21 -4.17
CA LEU A 213 6.49 15.71 -3.76
C LEU A 213 6.16 15.43 -2.29
N ARG A 214 7.00 14.70 -1.54
CA ARG A 214 6.77 14.42 -0.11
C ARG A 214 6.53 15.68 0.74
N LYS A 215 7.19 16.80 0.38
CA LYS A 215 7.07 18.08 1.09
C LYS A 215 5.72 18.75 0.91
N TYR A 216 5.01 18.41 -0.17
CA TYR A 216 3.70 18.99 -0.50
C TYR A 216 2.54 18.16 0.08
N VAL A 217 2.82 16.99 0.64
CA VAL A 217 1.79 16.17 1.31
C VAL A 217 1.37 16.87 2.59
N PRO A 218 0.05 17.23 2.74
CA PRO A 218 -0.43 17.96 3.90
C PRO A 218 -0.17 17.22 5.22
N SER A 219 0.33 17.93 6.23
CA SER A 219 0.68 17.39 7.56
C SER A 219 0.16 18.27 8.70
N ASP A 220 -1.08 18.73 8.60
CA ASP A 220 -1.74 19.63 9.53
C ASP A 220 -3.02 19.04 10.16
N GLY A 221 -3.36 17.80 9.79
CA GLY A 221 -4.57 17.13 10.26
C GLY A 221 -5.87 17.66 9.64
N LEU A 222 -5.80 18.60 8.71
CA LEU A 222 -6.95 19.12 7.98
C LEU A 222 -7.23 18.31 6.71
N TRP A 223 -8.50 18.34 6.28
CA TRP A 223 -8.88 17.69 5.02
C TRP A 223 -8.64 18.62 3.83
N HIS A 224 -7.57 18.39 3.07
CA HIS A 224 -7.21 19.17 1.88
C HIS A 224 -7.94 18.66 0.64
N HIS A 225 -9.20 19.10 0.48
CA HIS A 225 -10.06 18.65 -0.62
C HIS A 225 -9.46 18.91 -1.99
N LEU A 226 -8.97 20.13 -2.26
CA LEU A 226 -8.40 20.50 -3.56
C LEU A 226 -7.21 19.60 -3.94
N PHE A 227 -6.32 19.34 -2.99
CA PHE A 227 -5.18 18.45 -3.19
C PHE A 227 -5.66 17.03 -3.59
N MET A 228 -6.61 16.47 -2.84
CA MET A 228 -7.17 15.14 -3.14
C MET A 228 -7.90 15.12 -4.49
N MET A 229 -8.63 16.20 -4.84
CA MET A 229 -9.30 16.29 -6.13
C MET A 229 -8.31 16.29 -7.28
N ILE A 230 -7.22 17.07 -7.19
CA ILE A 230 -6.17 17.09 -8.23
C ILE A 230 -5.58 15.69 -8.41
N VAL A 231 -5.19 15.05 -7.30
CA VAL A 231 -4.56 13.72 -7.34
C VAL A 231 -5.51 12.67 -7.92
N LEU A 232 -6.79 12.66 -7.52
CA LEU A 232 -7.78 11.72 -8.05
C LEU A 232 -8.13 12.03 -9.52
N THR A 233 -8.16 13.30 -9.94
CA THR A 233 -8.38 13.67 -11.35
C THR A 233 -7.28 13.11 -12.25
N LEU A 234 -6.01 13.15 -11.82
CA LEU A 234 -4.92 12.53 -12.58
C LEU A 234 -5.17 11.02 -12.78
N LEU A 235 -5.65 10.32 -11.76
CA LEU A 235 -5.97 8.88 -11.86
C LEU A 235 -7.15 8.62 -12.79
N MET A 236 -8.18 9.45 -12.72
CA MET A 236 -9.35 9.36 -13.60
C MET A 236 -8.94 9.57 -15.06
N VAL A 237 -8.21 10.64 -15.35
CA VAL A 237 -7.72 10.96 -16.70
C VAL A 237 -6.83 9.85 -17.23
N ALA A 238 -5.92 9.32 -16.40
CA ALA A 238 -5.07 8.21 -16.78
C ALA A 238 -5.88 6.96 -17.14
N SER A 239 -6.92 6.63 -16.37
CA SER A 239 -7.79 5.50 -16.64
C SER A 239 -8.55 5.65 -17.97
N VAL A 240 -9.01 6.85 -18.28
CA VAL A 240 -9.67 7.17 -19.56
C VAL A 240 -8.66 7.06 -20.73
N ILE A 241 -7.47 7.62 -20.59
CA ILE A 241 -6.42 7.51 -21.63
C ILE A 241 -6.11 6.04 -21.92
N VAL A 242 -5.92 5.21 -20.90
CA VAL A 242 -5.66 3.79 -21.08
C VAL A 242 -6.85 3.06 -21.74
N ALA A 243 -8.09 3.42 -21.40
CA ALA A 243 -9.28 2.83 -22.02
C ALA A 243 -9.33 3.03 -23.54
N PHE A 244 -8.82 4.15 -24.02
CA PHE A 244 -8.75 4.49 -25.44
C PHE A 244 -7.36 4.24 -26.06
N GLY A 245 -6.46 3.55 -25.37
CA GLY A 245 -5.08 3.28 -25.77
C GLY A 245 -4.90 2.82 -27.23
N PRO A 246 -5.68 1.81 -27.72
CA PRO A 246 -5.58 1.36 -29.12
C PRO A 246 -5.96 2.40 -30.18
N HIS A 247 -6.67 3.46 -29.78
CA HIS A 247 -7.20 4.49 -30.69
C HIS A 247 -6.43 5.82 -30.62
N ILE A 248 -5.38 5.88 -29.80
CA ILE A 248 -4.56 7.09 -29.59
C ILE A 248 -3.08 6.79 -29.79
N VAL A 249 -2.30 7.85 -29.99
CA VAL A 249 -0.85 7.71 -30.13
C VAL A 249 -0.24 7.20 -28.82
N SER A 250 0.64 6.21 -28.90
CA SER A 250 1.26 5.53 -27.75
C SER A 250 1.88 6.47 -26.72
N ILE A 251 2.32 7.67 -27.13
CA ILE A 251 2.87 8.67 -26.20
C ILE A 251 1.89 9.06 -25.11
N PHE A 252 0.59 9.20 -25.41
CA PHE A 252 -0.42 9.54 -24.42
C PHE A 252 -0.60 8.41 -23.40
N VAL A 253 -0.45 7.15 -23.84
CA VAL A 253 -0.47 6.00 -22.95
C VAL A 253 0.70 6.06 -21.95
N TYR A 254 1.90 6.42 -22.40
CA TYR A 254 3.04 6.60 -21.51
C TYR A 254 2.90 7.81 -20.58
N ILE A 255 2.25 8.89 -21.02
CA ILE A 255 1.88 10.02 -20.14
C ILE A 255 0.91 9.56 -19.05
N SER A 256 -0.03 8.66 -19.35
CA SER A 256 -0.92 8.11 -18.33
C SER A 256 -0.16 7.32 -17.25
N ALA A 257 0.92 6.63 -17.60
CA ALA A 257 1.79 5.97 -16.63
C ALA A 257 2.40 6.96 -15.62
N ILE A 258 2.76 8.17 -16.09
CA ILE A 258 3.23 9.26 -15.20
C ILE A 258 2.11 9.67 -14.24
N PHE A 259 0.89 9.88 -14.73
CA PHE A 259 -0.24 10.29 -13.89
C PHE A 259 -0.57 9.24 -12.82
N ILE A 260 -0.58 7.97 -13.20
CA ILE A 260 -0.78 6.85 -12.26
C ILE A 260 0.33 6.83 -11.22
N GLY A 261 1.59 6.99 -11.65
CA GLY A 261 2.75 7.01 -10.75
C GLY A 261 2.67 8.13 -9.72
N ILE A 262 2.32 9.35 -10.13
CA ILE A 262 2.11 10.50 -9.22
C ILE A 262 0.99 10.19 -8.23
N THR A 263 -0.14 9.70 -8.70
CA THR A 263 -1.29 9.39 -7.84
C THR A 263 -0.95 8.31 -6.82
N GLN A 264 -0.32 7.24 -7.25
CA GLN A 264 0.12 6.14 -6.39
C GLN A 264 1.14 6.60 -5.33
N ALA A 265 1.96 7.60 -5.68
CA ALA A 265 2.92 8.19 -4.75
C ALA A 265 2.23 9.02 -3.65
N LEU A 266 1.12 9.70 -3.95
CA LEU A 266 0.53 10.73 -3.09
C LEU A 266 -0.68 10.25 -2.29
N VAL A 267 -1.58 9.41 -2.85
CA VAL A 267 -2.84 9.01 -2.19
C VAL A 267 -2.59 8.37 -0.84
N TYR A 268 -1.72 7.36 -0.80
CA TYR A 268 -1.48 6.61 0.43
C TYR A 268 -0.86 7.45 1.55
N PRO A 269 0.23 8.22 1.34
CA PRO A 269 0.79 9.05 2.39
C PRO A 269 -0.17 10.13 2.89
N THR A 270 -0.93 10.75 1.99
CA THR A 270 -1.90 11.80 2.34
C THR A 270 -2.98 11.27 3.27
N LEU A 271 -3.61 10.15 2.91
CA LEU A 271 -4.68 9.56 3.72
C LEU A 271 -4.16 9.00 5.05
N THR A 272 -2.99 8.35 5.04
CA THR A 272 -2.36 7.81 6.26
C THR A 272 -2.00 8.94 7.23
N THR A 273 -1.37 10.01 6.73
CA THR A 273 -1.01 11.18 7.53
C THR A 273 -2.26 11.83 8.13
N TYR A 274 -3.26 12.12 7.30
CA TYR A 274 -4.54 12.69 7.77
C TYR A 274 -5.15 11.84 8.89
N LEU A 275 -5.25 10.52 8.72
CA LEU A 275 -5.81 9.62 9.72
C LEU A 275 -4.96 9.57 11.00
N SER A 276 -3.64 9.71 10.91
CA SER A 276 -2.75 9.72 12.07
C SER A 276 -3.03 10.89 13.03
N PHE A 277 -3.62 11.99 12.53
CA PHE A 277 -4.04 13.14 13.33
C PHE A 277 -5.48 13.03 13.85
N VAL A 278 -6.40 12.55 12.99
CA VAL A 278 -7.85 12.64 13.25
C VAL A 278 -8.39 11.45 14.04
N LEU A 279 -7.71 10.30 14.00
CA LEU A 279 -8.12 9.13 14.74
C LEU A 279 -7.89 9.30 16.26
N PRO A 280 -8.81 8.77 17.11
CA PRO A 280 -8.65 8.81 18.54
C PRO A 280 -7.36 8.12 18.97
N LYS A 281 -6.68 8.65 19.99
CA LYS A 281 -5.42 8.06 20.49
C LYS A 281 -5.60 6.60 20.92
N ILE A 282 -6.72 6.32 21.61
CA ILE A 282 -7.09 4.95 22.02
C ILE A 282 -7.50 4.15 20.76
N GLY A 283 -6.78 3.07 20.50
CA GLY A 283 -7.04 2.19 19.35
C GLY A 283 -6.56 2.72 17.99
N ARG A 284 -5.86 3.88 17.92
CA ARG A 284 -5.37 4.49 16.66
C ARG A 284 -4.58 3.50 15.81
N ASN A 285 -3.68 2.75 16.41
CA ASN A 285 -2.83 1.81 15.72
C ASN A 285 -3.63 0.68 15.03
N MET A 286 -4.68 0.21 15.71
CA MET A 286 -5.58 -0.80 15.15
C MET A 286 -6.42 -0.25 13.99
N LEU A 287 -6.93 0.99 14.12
CA LEU A 287 -7.71 1.65 13.07
C LEU A 287 -6.84 2.02 11.85
N LEU A 288 -5.58 2.41 12.06
CA LEU A 288 -4.60 2.58 10.98
C LEU A 288 -4.30 1.24 10.29
N GLY A 289 -4.18 0.14 11.06
CA GLY A 289 -4.04 -1.19 10.49
C GLY A 289 -5.20 -1.58 9.59
N LEU A 290 -6.42 -1.27 10.00
CA LEU A 290 -7.62 -1.50 9.19
C LEU A 290 -7.62 -0.64 7.91
N PHE A 291 -7.21 0.62 7.99
CA PHE A 291 -7.04 1.48 6.81
C PHE A 291 -6.00 0.92 5.84
N ILE A 292 -4.87 0.41 6.34
CA ILE A 292 -3.84 -0.20 5.47
C ILE A 292 -4.37 -1.51 4.86
N ALA A 293 -5.18 -2.28 5.59
CA ALA A 293 -5.87 -3.45 5.04
C ALA A 293 -6.80 -3.08 3.88
N CYS A 294 -7.42 -1.89 3.89
CA CYS A 294 -8.21 -1.39 2.77
C CYS A 294 -7.38 -1.23 1.49
N ALA A 295 -6.11 -0.79 1.60
CA ALA A 295 -5.21 -0.71 0.45
C ALA A 295 -4.91 -2.09 -0.15
N ASP A 296 -4.58 -3.07 0.70
CA ASP A 296 -4.31 -4.44 0.25
C ASP A 296 -5.55 -5.10 -0.36
N LEU A 297 -6.73 -4.86 0.24
CA LEU A 297 -8.01 -5.33 -0.28
C LEU A 297 -8.27 -4.75 -1.67
N GLY A 298 -8.11 -3.44 -1.83
CA GLY A 298 -8.34 -2.78 -3.12
C GLY A 298 -7.44 -3.33 -4.23
N ILE A 299 -6.13 -3.46 -3.98
CA ILE A 299 -5.19 -4.04 -4.96
C ILE A 299 -5.60 -5.48 -5.33
N SER A 300 -5.97 -6.29 -4.33
CA SER A 300 -6.40 -7.67 -4.54
C SER A 300 -7.69 -7.75 -5.35
N LEU A 301 -8.68 -6.91 -5.04
CA LEU A 301 -9.94 -6.82 -5.78
C LEU A 301 -9.72 -6.33 -7.22
N GLY A 302 -8.78 -5.40 -7.43
CA GLY A 302 -8.40 -4.93 -8.77
C GLY A 302 -7.89 -6.06 -9.67
N GLY A 303 -7.09 -6.99 -9.11
CA GLY A 303 -6.65 -8.18 -9.85
C GLY A 303 -7.76 -9.21 -10.06
N VAL A 304 -8.57 -9.48 -9.04
CA VAL A 304 -9.56 -10.59 -9.07
C VAL A 304 -10.86 -10.21 -9.77
N LEU A 305 -11.42 -9.02 -9.47
CA LEU A 305 -12.72 -8.62 -10.03
C LEU A 305 -12.61 -8.10 -11.47
N MET A 306 -11.49 -7.47 -11.81
CA MET A 306 -11.36 -6.88 -13.15
C MET A 306 -11.06 -7.92 -14.24
N GLY A 307 -10.58 -9.12 -13.89
CA GLY A 307 -10.40 -10.23 -14.83
C GLY A 307 -11.69 -10.64 -15.52
N PRO A 308 -12.70 -11.16 -14.82
CA PRO A 308 -13.99 -11.50 -15.41
C PRO A 308 -14.65 -10.35 -16.18
N ILE A 309 -14.47 -9.11 -15.71
CA ILE A 309 -14.98 -7.91 -16.40
C ILE A 309 -14.25 -7.71 -17.74
N SER A 310 -12.90 -7.82 -17.75
CA SER A 310 -12.14 -7.71 -19.00
C SER A 310 -12.49 -8.80 -20.00
N ASP A 311 -12.80 -10.01 -19.53
CA ASP A 311 -13.17 -11.15 -20.38
C ASP A 311 -14.57 -11.00 -20.97
N THR A 312 -15.53 -10.41 -20.25
CA THR A 312 -16.92 -10.27 -20.68
C THR A 312 -17.17 -9.03 -21.53
N VAL A 313 -16.66 -7.87 -21.10
CA VAL A 313 -16.95 -6.58 -21.76
C VAL A 313 -15.72 -5.95 -22.43
N GLY A 314 -14.54 -6.55 -22.28
CA GLY A 314 -13.27 -6.09 -22.85
C GLY A 314 -12.54 -5.04 -22.00
N PHE A 315 -11.24 -4.87 -22.30
CA PHE A 315 -10.35 -3.99 -21.54
C PHE A 315 -10.78 -2.52 -21.55
N LYS A 316 -11.29 -2.02 -22.67
CA LYS A 316 -11.79 -0.64 -22.79
C LYS A 316 -12.83 -0.32 -21.72
N TRP A 317 -13.87 -1.14 -21.60
CA TRP A 317 -14.93 -0.92 -20.62
C TRP A 317 -14.50 -1.15 -19.19
N MET A 318 -13.56 -2.09 -18.96
CA MET A 318 -12.93 -2.30 -17.66
C MET A 318 -12.21 -1.02 -17.18
N TYR A 319 -11.45 -0.34 -18.05
CA TYR A 319 -10.75 0.91 -17.67
C TYR A 319 -11.71 2.11 -17.57
N ILE A 320 -12.81 2.13 -18.32
CA ILE A 320 -13.91 3.11 -18.11
C ILE A 320 -14.52 2.89 -16.72
N LEU A 321 -14.78 1.66 -16.33
CA LEU A 321 -15.24 1.34 -14.97
C LEU A 321 -14.23 1.82 -13.91
N CYS A 322 -12.92 1.65 -14.14
CA CYS A 322 -11.89 2.22 -13.27
C CYS A 322 -12.03 3.74 -13.13
N ALA A 323 -12.28 4.47 -14.22
CA ALA A 323 -12.53 5.92 -14.17
C ALA A 323 -13.80 6.27 -13.37
N LEU A 324 -14.86 5.47 -13.49
CA LEU A 324 -16.09 5.65 -12.69
C LEU A 324 -15.83 5.42 -11.20
N LEU A 325 -15.04 4.40 -10.83
CA LEU A 325 -14.66 4.15 -9.43
C LEU A 325 -13.89 5.34 -8.84
N VAL A 326 -12.99 5.96 -9.61
CA VAL A 326 -12.29 7.17 -9.18
C VAL A 326 -13.25 8.35 -9.03
N THR A 327 -14.25 8.50 -9.91
CA THR A 327 -15.28 9.54 -9.79
C THR A 327 -16.09 9.37 -8.48
N ILE A 328 -16.38 8.14 -8.08
CA ILE A 328 -17.00 7.86 -6.78
C ILE A 328 -16.06 8.28 -5.64
N ALA A 329 -14.75 7.98 -5.74
CA ALA A 329 -13.77 8.43 -4.74
C ALA A 329 -13.70 9.97 -4.63
N MET A 330 -13.82 10.69 -5.74
CA MET A 330 -13.88 12.15 -5.77
C MET A 330 -15.13 12.70 -5.07
N THR A 331 -16.30 12.08 -5.28
CA THR A 331 -17.55 12.48 -4.59
C THR A 331 -17.44 12.25 -3.08
N LEU A 332 -16.86 11.14 -2.64
CA LEU A 332 -16.59 10.87 -1.21
C LEU A 332 -15.66 11.92 -0.60
N SER A 333 -14.61 12.34 -1.34
CA SER A 333 -13.72 13.42 -0.89
C SER A 333 -14.47 14.74 -0.67
N LYS A 334 -15.42 15.08 -1.57
CA LYS A 334 -16.26 16.29 -1.46
C LYS A 334 -17.24 16.22 -0.27
N ILE A 335 -17.83 15.05 -0.04
CA ILE A 335 -18.70 14.81 1.13
C ILE A 335 -17.91 15.00 2.42
N ARG A 336 -16.68 14.48 2.48
CA ARG A 336 -15.82 14.63 3.66
C ARG A 336 -15.50 16.10 3.97
N GLN A 337 -15.24 16.92 2.97
CA GLN A 337 -15.01 18.35 3.15
C GLN A 337 -16.21 19.04 3.80
N ARG A 338 -17.43 18.82 3.31
CA ARG A 338 -18.65 19.40 3.88
C ARG A 338 -18.83 19.06 5.35
N GLN A 339 -18.48 17.83 5.75
CA GLN A 339 -18.55 17.39 7.15
C GLN A 339 -17.47 18.00 8.04
N SER A 340 -16.30 18.35 7.51
CA SER A 340 -15.23 19.01 8.26
C SER A 340 -15.56 20.48 8.53
N VAL A 341 -16.12 21.17 7.55
CA VAL A 341 -16.55 22.58 7.68
C VAL A 341 -17.71 22.69 8.67
N SER A 342 -18.73 21.83 8.61
CA SER A 342 -19.87 21.81 9.54
C SER A 342 -19.51 21.51 11.01
N LYS A 343 -18.32 21.00 11.29
CA LYS A 343 -17.84 20.80 12.67
C LYS A 343 -17.01 21.97 13.19
N ALA A 344 -16.57 22.86 12.33
CA ALA A 344 -15.75 24.01 12.67
C ALA A 344 -16.61 25.30 12.81
N SER A 345 -17.84 25.29 12.29
CA SER A 345 -18.90 26.29 12.51
C SER A 345 -19.78 25.88 13.71
#